data_36464e824660a6fa9e4f57951ae922c0
#
_entry.id   36464e824660a6fa9e4f57951ae922c0
#
_cell.length_a   1.000
_cell.length_b   1.000
_cell.length_c   1.000
_cell.angle_alpha   90.00
_cell.angle_beta   90.00
_cell.angle_gamma   90.00
#
_symmetry.space_group_name_H-M   'P 1'
#
loop_
_entity.id
_entity.type
_entity.pdbx_description
1 polymer ?
#
loop_
_entity_poly.entity_id
_entity_poly.type
_entity_poly.pdbx_seq_one_letter_code
_entity_poly.pdbx_strand_id
1 'polypeptide(L)'
;MAAKALSFDVGDYVVYPKHGVGRVIELQKSEIAGMQLELYVLRFEKEKMTLRVPTNKAESVGMRKLSSDKTLKEALDTLKGKPKVKRTMWSRRAQEYEAKINSGDLVSIAEVVSDLVRADDQPEQSYSERQIFEAAASRLARELAAMEQIDEKAALEKLLDILRAAAAIYNKDKAPA
;
A
#
# COMPACT_ATOMS: atom_id res chain seq x y z
N MET A 1 18.98 32.30 -4.04
CA MET A 1 17.99 31.36 -3.52
C MET A 1 18.69 30.05 -3.20
N ALA A 2 18.61 29.63 -1.96
CA ALA A 2 19.10 28.29 -1.61
C ALA A 2 18.32 27.23 -2.39
N ALA A 3 19.04 26.32 -3.05
CA ALA A 3 18.38 25.19 -3.69
C ALA A 3 17.60 24.39 -2.65
N LYS A 4 16.30 24.16 -2.88
CA LYS A 4 15.49 23.35 -2.00
C LYS A 4 16.10 21.94 -1.93
N ALA A 5 16.42 21.47 -0.74
CA ALA A 5 16.98 20.15 -0.56
C ALA A 5 16.03 19.09 -1.15
N LEU A 6 16.58 18.13 -1.88
CA LEU A 6 15.78 17.04 -2.45
C LEU A 6 15.24 16.16 -1.32
N SER A 7 13.96 15.79 -1.42
CA SER A 7 13.28 14.96 -0.42
C SER A 7 13.69 13.50 -0.47
N PHE A 8 14.23 13.04 -1.62
CA PHE A 8 14.58 11.63 -1.85
C PHE A 8 15.95 11.54 -2.51
N ASP A 9 16.66 10.46 -2.20
CA ASP A 9 17.98 10.17 -2.76
C ASP A 9 17.91 8.94 -3.68
N VAL A 10 18.88 8.83 -4.58
CA VAL A 10 19.05 7.64 -5.42
C VAL A 10 19.28 6.43 -4.51
N GLY A 11 18.53 5.36 -4.74
CA GLY A 11 18.54 4.15 -3.94
C GLY A 11 17.42 4.07 -2.89
N ASP A 12 16.74 5.19 -2.62
CA ASP A 12 15.62 5.20 -1.67
C ASP A 12 14.42 4.43 -2.20
N TYR A 13 13.76 3.69 -1.33
CA TYR A 13 12.43 3.19 -1.58
C TYR A 13 11.40 4.28 -1.29
N VAL A 14 10.44 4.43 -2.18
CA VAL A 14 9.37 5.43 -2.06
C VAL A 14 8.04 4.79 -2.37
N VAL A 15 6.96 5.38 -1.86
CA VAL A 15 5.60 4.99 -2.19
C VAL A 15 4.98 6.03 -3.09
N TYR A 16 4.62 5.62 -4.30
CA TYR A 16 3.84 6.43 -5.23
C TYR A 16 2.37 5.99 -5.10
N PRO A 17 1.43 6.90 -4.76
CA PRO A 17 0.09 6.47 -4.34
C PRO A 17 -0.63 5.53 -5.28
N LYS A 18 -0.55 5.76 -6.59
CA LYS A 18 -1.23 4.92 -7.59
C LYS A 18 -0.53 3.61 -7.90
N HIS A 19 0.77 3.50 -7.62
CA HIS A 19 1.57 2.34 -8.03
C HIS A 19 2.22 1.58 -6.87
N GLY A 20 2.18 2.14 -5.67
CA GLY A 20 2.78 1.52 -4.48
C GLY A 20 4.28 1.74 -4.40
N VAL A 21 5.01 0.73 -3.91
CA VAL A 21 6.45 0.83 -3.65
C VAL A 21 7.25 0.79 -4.93
N GLY A 22 8.09 1.80 -5.11
CA GLY A 22 9.11 1.87 -6.16
C GLY A 22 10.45 2.26 -5.56
N ARG A 23 11.47 2.28 -6.39
CA ARG A 23 12.82 2.68 -5.99
C ARG A 23 13.31 3.81 -6.87
N VAL A 24 13.93 4.82 -6.26
CA VAL A 24 14.60 5.90 -6.99
C VAL A 24 15.92 5.33 -7.54
N ILE A 25 16.01 5.18 -8.84
CA ILE A 25 17.21 4.63 -9.51
C ILE A 25 18.13 5.69 -10.08
N GLU A 26 17.59 6.88 -10.34
CA GLU A 26 18.35 7.97 -10.96
C GLU A 26 17.69 9.31 -10.63
N LEU A 27 18.50 10.35 -10.54
CA LEU A 27 18.05 11.73 -10.57
C LEU A 27 18.44 12.31 -11.93
N GLN A 28 17.47 12.45 -12.80
CA GLN A 28 17.68 12.89 -14.18
C GLN A 28 17.48 14.41 -14.27
N LYS A 29 18.42 15.08 -14.96
CA LYS A 29 18.27 16.48 -15.33
C LYS A 29 17.90 16.56 -16.80
N SER A 30 16.84 17.28 -17.10
CA SER A 30 16.33 17.47 -18.45
C SER A 30 16.05 18.96 -18.70
N GLU A 31 16.24 19.38 -19.94
CA GLU A 31 15.90 20.72 -20.37
C GLU A 31 14.72 20.64 -21.34
N ILE A 32 13.59 21.25 -20.97
CA ILE A 32 12.38 21.31 -21.79
C ILE A 32 11.98 22.78 -21.95
N ALA A 33 11.90 23.25 -23.20
CA ALA A 33 11.49 24.62 -23.53
C ALA A 33 12.32 25.68 -22.81
N GLY A 34 13.64 25.48 -22.68
CA GLY A 34 14.56 26.41 -22.02
C GLY A 34 14.53 26.35 -20.50
N MET A 35 13.71 25.49 -19.91
CA MET A 35 13.62 25.27 -18.45
C MET A 35 14.33 23.98 -18.05
N GLN A 36 15.18 24.09 -17.02
CA GLN A 36 15.81 22.92 -16.43
C GLN A 36 14.85 22.21 -15.47
N LEU A 37 14.61 20.92 -15.71
CA LEU A 37 13.81 20.05 -14.88
C LEU A 37 14.67 18.97 -14.26
N GLU A 38 14.50 18.76 -12.96
CA GLU A 38 15.03 17.57 -12.28
C GLU A 38 13.89 16.56 -12.10
N LEU A 39 14.19 15.31 -12.43
CA LEU A 39 13.22 14.23 -12.40
C LEU A 39 13.74 13.09 -11.54
N TYR A 40 12.92 12.61 -10.62
CA TYR A 40 13.14 11.31 -10.00
C TYR A 40 12.76 10.22 -11.00
N VAL A 41 13.65 9.30 -11.26
CA VAL A 41 13.37 8.11 -12.08
C VAL A 41 13.05 6.97 -11.12
N LEU A 42 11.80 6.53 -11.12
CA LEU A 42 11.30 5.46 -10.27
C LEU A 42 11.18 4.16 -11.04
N ARG A 43 11.66 3.08 -10.46
CA ARG A 43 11.50 1.74 -11.01
C ARG A 43 10.54 0.94 -10.15
N PHE A 44 9.50 0.40 -10.78
CA PHE A 44 8.52 -0.51 -10.17
C PHE A 44 8.77 -1.90 -10.74
N GLU A 45 9.48 -2.74 -9.99
CA GLU A 45 9.96 -4.03 -10.48
C GLU A 45 8.82 -5.00 -10.84
N LYS A 46 7.74 -4.99 -10.06
CA LYS A 46 6.63 -5.92 -10.31
C LYS A 46 5.90 -5.61 -11.61
N GLU A 47 5.64 -4.35 -11.89
CA GLU A 47 5.01 -3.91 -13.13
C GLU A 47 6.01 -3.76 -14.28
N LYS A 48 7.30 -3.90 -14.01
CA LYS A 48 8.39 -3.63 -14.96
C LYS A 48 8.24 -2.26 -15.61
N MET A 49 7.87 -1.29 -14.81
CA MET A 49 7.55 0.07 -15.23
C MET A 49 8.57 1.05 -14.69
N THR A 50 8.92 2.04 -15.51
CA THR A 50 9.73 3.18 -15.10
C THR A 50 8.91 4.45 -15.20
N LEU A 51 8.87 5.21 -14.11
CA LEU A 51 8.13 6.47 -14.03
C LEU A 51 9.09 7.61 -13.73
N ARG A 52 8.89 8.73 -14.40
CA ARG A 52 9.66 9.95 -14.17
C ARG A 52 8.76 10.99 -13.49
N VAL A 53 9.17 11.45 -12.31
CA VAL A 53 8.39 12.40 -11.52
C VAL A 53 9.23 13.66 -11.29
N PRO A 54 8.74 14.84 -11.73
CA PRO A 54 9.43 16.08 -11.44
C PRO A 54 9.62 16.29 -9.93
N THR A 55 10.82 16.68 -9.53
CA THR A 55 11.14 16.84 -8.10
C THR A 55 10.24 17.85 -7.39
N ASN A 56 9.80 18.89 -8.12
CA ASN A 56 8.89 19.90 -7.59
C ASN A 56 7.43 19.43 -7.48
N LYS A 57 7.07 18.30 -8.09
CA LYS A 57 5.72 17.72 -8.04
C LYS A 57 5.61 16.49 -7.15
N ALA A 58 6.72 15.92 -6.71
CA ALA A 58 6.73 14.69 -5.92
C ALA A 58 5.85 14.80 -4.68
N GLU A 59 5.96 15.89 -3.94
CA GLU A 59 5.16 16.12 -2.73
C GLU A 59 3.67 16.28 -3.06
N SER A 60 3.34 17.04 -4.11
CA SER A 60 1.94 17.32 -4.50
C SER A 60 1.21 16.09 -5.00
N VAL A 61 1.91 15.13 -5.60
CA VAL A 61 1.31 13.86 -6.01
C VAL A 61 1.21 12.84 -4.88
N GLY A 62 1.72 13.17 -3.69
CA GLY A 62 1.67 12.33 -2.51
C GLY A 62 2.77 11.28 -2.40
N MET A 63 3.84 11.41 -3.19
CA MET A 63 5.00 10.52 -3.09
C MET A 63 5.66 10.69 -1.71
N ARG A 64 5.92 9.57 -1.04
CA ARG A 64 6.45 9.57 0.32
C ARG A 64 7.52 8.49 0.50
N LYS A 65 8.28 8.58 1.56
CA LYS A 65 9.18 7.52 2.02
C LYS A 65 8.36 6.35 2.58
N LEU A 66 9.02 5.23 2.79
CA LEU A 66 8.41 4.10 3.50
C LEU A 66 7.88 4.54 4.85
N SER A 67 6.80 3.90 5.30
CA SER A 67 6.16 4.21 6.58
C SER A 67 7.14 4.02 7.74
N SER A 68 6.91 4.76 8.83
CA SER A 68 7.62 4.55 10.09
C SER A 68 7.16 3.26 10.77
N ASP A 69 7.96 2.77 11.72
CA ASP A 69 7.59 1.61 12.54
C ASP A 69 6.27 1.81 13.28
N LYS A 70 6.01 3.04 13.71
CA LYS A 70 4.74 3.42 14.36
C LYS A 70 3.55 3.23 13.42
N THR A 71 3.65 3.72 12.19
CA THR A 71 2.59 3.58 11.18
C THR A 71 2.39 2.12 10.81
N LEU A 72 3.48 1.35 10.66
CA LEU A 72 3.40 -0.08 10.41
C LEU A 72 2.65 -0.80 11.54
N LYS A 73 2.96 -0.48 12.79
CA LYS A 73 2.27 -1.04 13.94
C LYS A 73 0.77 -0.74 13.91
N GLU A 74 0.40 0.50 13.60
CA GLU A 74 -1.02 0.90 13.46
C GLU A 74 -1.71 0.09 12.36
N ALA A 75 -1.06 -0.12 11.23
CA ALA A 75 -1.59 -0.93 10.14
C ALA A 75 -1.77 -2.39 10.55
N LEU A 76 -0.79 -3.00 11.20
CA LEU A 76 -0.87 -4.37 11.68
C LEU A 76 -1.94 -4.54 12.77
N ASP A 77 -2.09 -3.56 13.65
CA ASP A 77 -3.16 -3.54 14.65
C ASP A 77 -4.55 -3.45 13.99
N THR A 78 -4.66 -2.73 12.89
CA THR A 78 -5.88 -2.69 12.06
C THR A 78 -6.25 -4.07 11.53
N LEU A 79 -5.26 -4.86 11.09
CA LEU A 79 -5.47 -6.23 10.62
C LEU A 79 -5.93 -7.17 11.75
N LYS A 80 -5.51 -6.92 12.97
CA LYS A 80 -5.90 -7.71 14.15
C LYS A 80 -7.29 -7.33 14.66
N GLY A 81 -7.79 -6.17 14.27
CA GLY A 81 -9.08 -5.67 14.69
C GLY A 81 -10.25 -6.31 13.96
N LYS A 82 -11.44 -6.03 14.45
CA LYS A 82 -12.68 -6.49 13.86
C LYS A 82 -12.98 -5.74 12.56
N PRO A 83 -13.33 -6.43 11.47
CA PRO A 83 -13.73 -5.75 10.23
C PRO A 83 -14.92 -4.81 10.45
N LYS A 84 -14.81 -3.60 9.93
CA LYS A 84 -15.86 -2.57 9.99
C LYS A 84 -16.57 -2.47 8.66
N VAL A 85 -17.28 -3.52 8.27
CA VAL A 85 -17.98 -3.58 6.98
C VAL A 85 -19.27 -2.75 7.03
N LYS A 86 -19.36 -1.74 6.19
CA LYS A 86 -20.58 -0.93 6.04
C LYS A 86 -21.63 -1.69 5.22
N ARG A 87 -22.90 -1.51 5.60
CA ARG A 87 -24.05 -2.10 4.86
C ARG A 87 -24.49 -1.20 3.70
N THR A 88 -23.58 -0.89 2.79
CA THR A 88 -23.86 -0.11 1.58
C THR A 88 -23.75 -1.00 0.35
N MET A 89 -24.26 -0.52 -0.80
CA MET A 89 -24.16 -1.23 -2.07
C MET A 89 -22.68 -1.51 -2.39
N TRP A 90 -22.42 -2.69 -2.94
CA TRP A 90 -21.08 -3.11 -3.29
C TRP A 90 -20.36 -2.11 -4.23
N SER A 91 -21.04 -1.59 -5.25
CA SER A 91 -20.44 -0.63 -6.17
C SER A 91 -19.88 0.61 -5.46
N ARG A 92 -20.57 1.10 -4.44
CA ARG A 92 -20.13 2.23 -3.63
C ARG A 92 -18.99 1.85 -2.71
N ARG A 93 -19.07 0.69 -2.09
CA ARG A 93 -17.98 0.16 -1.25
C ARG A 93 -16.71 -0.07 -2.07
N ALA A 94 -16.83 -0.63 -3.26
CA ALA A 94 -15.72 -0.85 -4.17
C ALA A 94 -15.00 0.47 -4.51
N GLN A 95 -15.74 1.53 -4.80
CA GLN A 95 -15.17 2.86 -5.04
C GLN A 95 -14.41 3.39 -3.83
N GLU A 96 -14.95 3.23 -2.62
CA GLU A 96 -14.30 3.65 -1.38
C GLU A 96 -13.01 2.85 -1.13
N TYR A 97 -13.02 1.54 -1.38
CA TYR A 97 -11.84 0.69 -1.25
C TYR A 97 -10.75 1.05 -2.26
N GLU A 98 -11.11 1.27 -3.51
CA GLU A 98 -10.17 1.71 -4.54
C GLU A 98 -9.56 3.07 -4.20
N ALA A 99 -10.35 4.00 -3.68
CA ALA A 99 -9.86 5.29 -3.21
C ALA A 99 -8.84 5.14 -2.08
N LYS A 100 -9.09 4.25 -1.12
CA LYS A 100 -8.16 3.96 -0.03
C LYS A 100 -6.85 3.35 -0.53
N ILE A 101 -6.90 2.42 -1.48
CA ILE A 101 -5.72 1.83 -2.10
C ILE A 101 -4.90 2.89 -2.84
N ASN A 102 -5.57 3.73 -3.62
CA ASN A 102 -4.92 4.77 -4.41
C ASN A 102 -4.45 5.98 -3.59
N SER A 103 -4.87 6.08 -2.34
CA SER A 103 -4.36 7.10 -1.42
C SER A 103 -2.89 6.88 -1.04
N GLY A 104 -2.41 5.64 -1.14
CA GLY A 104 -1.06 5.27 -0.72
C GLY A 104 -0.86 5.24 0.78
N ASP A 105 -1.88 5.50 1.58
CA ASP A 105 -1.80 5.44 3.04
C ASP A 105 -1.85 3.99 3.54
N LEU A 106 -0.82 3.59 4.28
CA LEU A 106 -0.66 2.21 4.72
C LEU A 106 -1.81 1.73 5.61
N VAL A 107 -2.26 2.56 6.54
CA VAL A 107 -3.36 2.21 7.44
C VAL A 107 -4.67 2.08 6.67
N SER A 108 -4.94 2.97 5.73
CA SER A 108 -6.14 2.88 4.87
C SER A 108 -6.16 1.60 4.03
N ILE A 109 -5.00 1.20 3.49
CA ILE A 109 -4.86 -0.04 2.74
C ILE A 109 -5.09 -1.25 3.67
N ALA A 110 -4.57 -1.22 4.89
CA ALA A 110 -4.81 -2.27 5.89
C ALA A 110 -6.29 -2.40 6.24
N GLU A 111 -7.03 -1.31 6.30
CA GLU A 111 -8.49 -1.34 6.51
C GLU A 111 -9.21 -2.10 5.38
N VAL A 112 -8.81 -1.90 4.13
CA VAL A 112 -9.38 -2.63 2.99
C VAL A 112 -9.11 -4.13 3.12
N VAL A 113 -7.89 -4.51 3.46
CA VAL A 113 -7.51 -5.92 3.66
C VAL A 113 -8.34 -6.53 4.80
N SER A 114 -8.45 -5.84 5.91
CA SER A 114 -9.23 -6.28 7.07
C SER A 114 -10.71 -6.48 6.74
N ASP A 115 -11.30 -5.56 5.98
CA ASP A 115 -12.72 -5.60 5.64
C ASP A 115 -13.06 -6.72 4.65
N LEU A 116 -12.15 -7.05 3.74
CA LEU A 116 -12.41 -8.00 2.65
C LEU A 116 -11.88 -9.41 2.89
N VAL A 117 -11.07 -9.63 3.93
CA VAL A 117 -10.60 -10.96 4.27
C VAL A 117 -11.77 -11.89 4.61
N ARG A 118 -11.71 -13.14 4.12
CA ARG A 118 -12.69 -14.17 4.44
C ARG A 118 -12.05 -15.23 5.30
N ALA A 119 -12.78 -15.66 6.32
CA ALA A 119 -12.43 -16.84 7.09
C ALA A 119 -12.85 -18.12 6.32
N ASP A 120 -12.25 -19.25 6.66
CA ASP A 120 -12.50 -20.52 5.98
C ASP A 120 -13.97 -20.99 6.04
N ASP A 121 -14.71 -20.53 7.05
CA ASP A 121 -16.11 -20.83 7.27
C ASP A 121 -17.08 -19.83 6.60
N GLN A 122 -16.56 -18.83 5.90
CA GLN A 122 -17.37 -17.82 5.21
C GLN A 122 -17.48 -18.12 3.72
N PRO A 123 -18.55 -17.63 3.07
CA PRO A 123 -18.66 -17.73 1.61
C PRO A 123 -17.44 -17.13 0.91
N GLU A 124 -17.05 -17.74 -0.20
CA GLU A 124 -15.96 -17.20 -1.01
C GLU A 124 -16.24 -15.77 -1.46
N GLN A 125 -15.17 -15.00 -1.61
CA GLN A 125 -15.24 -13.66 -2.18
C GLN A 125 -15.76 -13.72 -3.61
N SER A 126 -16.56 -12.73 -4.01
CA SER A 126 -16.86 -12.50 -5.42
C SER A 126 -15.56 -12.18 -6.18
N TYR A 127 -15.59 -12.30 -7.50
CA TYR A 127 -14.42 -11.94 -8.34
C TYR A 127 -13.94 -10.52 -8.08
N SER A 128 -14.87 -9.56 -8.03
CA SER A 128 -14.56 -8.16 -7.77
C SER A 128 -13.95 -7.92 -6.38
N GLU A 129 -14.50 -8.57 -5.35
CA GLU A 129 -13.94 -8.50 -3.99
C GLU A 129 -12.53 -9.06 -3.93
N ARG A 130 -12.30 -10.18 -4.59
CA ARG A 130 -10.97 -10.82 -4.66
C ARG A 130 -9.95 -9.92 -5.33
N GLN A 131 -10.32 -9.29 -6.44
CA GLN A 131 -9.44 -8.35 -7.15
C GLN A 131 -8.99 -7.19 -6.27
N ILE A 132 -9.91 -6.60 -5.56
CA ILE A 132 -9.63 -5.47 -4.66
C ILE A 132 -8.78 -5.95 -3.46
N PHE A 133 -9.13 -7.09 -2.87
CA PHE A 133 -8.39 -7.68 -1.76
C PHE A 133 -6.93 -7.98 -2.16
N GLU A 134 -6.71 -8.63 -3.29
CA GLU A 134 -5.37 -8.96 -3.77
C GLU A 134 -4.55 -7.70 -4.07
N ALA A 135 -5.16 -6.68 -4.65
CA ALA A 135 -4.49 -5.41 -4.91
C ALA A 135 -4.04 -4.73 -3.61
N ALA A 136 -4.92 -4.67 -2.62
CA ALA A 136 -4.60 -4.08 -1.32
C ALA A 136 -3.54 -4.89 -0.56
N ALA A 137 -3.69 -6.20 -0.51
CA ALA A 137 -2.75 -7.11 0.16
C ALA A 137 -1.35 -7.04 -0.49
N SER A 138 -1.28 -6.99 -1.81
CA SER A 138 -0.03 -6.85 -2.54
C SER A 138 0.68 -5.54 -2.21
N ARG A 139 -0.04 -4.44 -2.15
CA ARG A 139 0.54 -3.15 -1.79
C ARG A 139 1.07 -3.12 -0.36
N LEU A 140 0.30 -3.65 0.57
CA LEU A 140 0.70 -3.75 1.96
C LEU A 140 1.93 -4.66 2.13
N ALA A 141 1.92 -5.81 1.46
CA ALA A 141 3.04 -6.76 1.49
C ALA A 141 4.33 -6.18 0.91
N ARG A 142 4.25 -5.41 -0.17
CA ARG A 142 5.43 -4.79 -0.77
C ARG A 142 6.07 -3.75 0.14
N GLU A 143 5.27 -2.92 0.79
CA GLU A 143 5.81 -1.94 1.72
C GLU A 143 6.42 -2.62 2.95
N LEU A 144 5.75 -3.63 3.50
CA LEU A 144 6.29 -4.43 4.59
C LEU A 144 7.61 -5.11 4.20
N ALA A 145 7.67 -5.69 3.01
CA ALA A 145 8.87 -6.32 2.48
C ALA A 145 10.04 -5.34 2.39
N ALA A 146 9.80 -4.14 1.88
CA ALA A 146 10.81 -3.10 1.77
C ALA A 146 11.27 -2.60 3.14
N MET A 147 10.35 -2.46 4.10
CA MET A 147 10.67 -2.01 5.46
C MET A 147 11.48 -3.04 6.24
N GLU A 148 11.11 -4.33 6.14
CA GLU A 148 11.76 -5.42 6.88
C GLU A 148 12.89 -6.10 6.10
N GLN A 149 13.14 -5.70 4.87
CA GLN A 149 14.15 -6.28 3.98
C GLN A 149 13.97 -7.80 3.79
N ILE A 150 12.73 -8.21 3.58
CA ILE A 150 12.34 -9.59 3.26
C ILE A 150 11.69 -9.60 1.86
N ASP A 151 11.50 -10.79 1.28
CA ASP A 151 10.83 -10.86 -0.01
C ASP A 151 9.32 -10.63 0.13
N GLU A 152 8.66 -10.29 -0.98
CA GLU A 152 7.23 -9.99 -1.01
C GLU A 152 6.38 -11.18 -0.59
N LYS A 153 6.78 -12.39 -0.98
CA LYS A 153 6.08 -13.62 -0.63
C LYS A 153 6.08 -13.85 0.89
N ALA A 154 7.24 -13.71 1.52
CA ALA A 154 7.38 -13.83 2.97
C ALA A 154 6.55 -12.76 3.70
N ALA A 155 6.55 -11.53 3.20
CA ALA A 155 5.73 -10.45 3.74
C ALA A 155 4.24 -10.76 3.63
N LEU A 156 3.79 -11.27 2.49
CA LEU A 156 2.39 -11.65 2.28
C LEU A 156 1.97 -12.79 3.22
N GLU A 157 2.79 -13.81 3.39
CA GLU A 157 2.54 -14.91 4.32
C GLU A 157 2.41 -14.40 5.76
N LYS A 158 3.27 -13.48 6.16
CA LYS A 158 3.21 -12.83 7.48
C LYS A 158 1.89 -12.10 7.70
N LEU A 159 1.42 -11.35 6.70
CA LEU A 159 0.13 -10.66 6.76
C LEU A 159 -1.05 -11.64 6.84
N LEU A 160 -1.02 -12.69 6.05
CA LEU A 160 -2.06 -13.73 6.07
C LEU A 160 -2.11 -14.46 7.40
N ASP A 161 -0.98 -14.75 8.01
CA ASP A 161 -0.90 -15.36 9.35
C ASP A 161 -1.52 -14.46 10.43
N ILE A 162 -1.26 -13.15 10.36
CA ILE A 162 -1.88 -12.18 11.26
C ILE A 162 -3.40 -12.18 11.10
N LEU A 163 -3.89 -12.18 9.86
CA LEU A 163 -5.32 -12.20 9.56
C LEU A 163 -5.99 -13.50 10.02
N ARG A 164 -5.35 -14.66 9.84
CA ARG A 164 -5.86 -15.95 10.31
C ARG A 164 -5.93 -16.00 11.84
N ALA A 165 -4.90 -15.52 12.51
CA ALA A 165 -4.88 -15.45 13.97
C ALA A 165 -5.98 -14.54 14.51
N ALA A 166 -6.20 -13.39 13.88
CA ALA A 166 -7.28 -12.47 14.25
C ALA A 166 -8.65 -13.08 14.02
N ALA A 167 -8.87 -13.77 12.89
CA ALA A 167 -10.12 -14.46 12.59
C ALA A 167 -10.41 -15.58 13.60
N ALA A 168 -9.39 -16.34 14.01
CA ALA A 168 -9.55 -17.41 15.00
C ALA A 168 -10.00 -16.87 16.36
N ILE A 169 -9.45 -15.75 16.82
CA ILE A 169 -9.85 -15.08 18.05
C ILE A 169 -11.31 -14.60 17.94
N TYR A 170 -11.63 -13.97 16.83
CA TYR A 170 -12.94 -13.40 16.59
C TYR A 170 -14.05 -14.45 16.49
N ASN A 171 -13.76 -15.61 15.91
CA ASN A 171 -14.72 -16.69 15.79
C ASN A 171 -14.97 -17.42 17.12
N LYS A 172 -13.99 -17.44 18.03
CA LYS A 172 -14.20 -17.97 19.38
C LYS A 172 -15.23 -17.15 20.18
N ASP A 173 -15.20 -15.84 19.99
CA ASP A 173 -16.16 -14.96 20.68
C ASP A 173 -17.59 -15.07 20.12
N LYS A 174 -17.75 -15.68 18.93
CA LYS A 174 -19.04 -15.91 18.27
C LYS A 174 -19.59 -17.33 18.47
N ALA A 175 -18.83 -18.24 19.06
CA ALA A 175 -19.31 -19.59 19.28
C ALA A 175 -20.51 -19.53 20.25
N PRO A 176 -21.65 -20.14 19.91
CA PRO A 176 -22.77 -20.21 20.86
C PRO A 176 -22.33 -20.98 22.10
N ALA A 177 -22.72 -20.44 23.22
CA ALA A 177 -22.50 -21.08 24.50
C ALA A 177 -23.19 -22.46 24.55
#